data_5090d8ccb2b68bcc85d78b8a32de85a3
#
_entry.id   5090d8ccb2b68bcc85d78b8a32de85a3
#
_cell.length_a   1.000
_cell.length_b   1.000
_cell.length_c   1.000
_cell.angle_alpha   90.00
_cell.angle_beta   90.00
_cell.angle_gamma   90.00
#
_symmetry.space_group_name_H-M   'P 1'
#
loop_
_entity.id
_entity.type
_entity.pdbx_description
1 polymer ?
#
loop_
_entity_poly.entity_id
_entity_poly.type
_entity_poly.pdbx_seq_one_letter_code
_entity_poly.pdbx_strand_id
1 'polypeptide(L)'
;MHEIKIKINGDGTVNTGFRERLRIGVASEMNRVKFVFDVEDTIEGTYQYLKFIRNGVSYIYRVYNKEIVINKSILATPGIWLFSFISTNGVINNRQLTGTYAFISEPTEAVVIEGILEKGVTPEEVEQLNTIYSMNFGELVIPDSVTEIGSYFLYDSRKTFSLHIGAGVKTIGGYTFYKSFIPSLTFDEHSQLETLEDYAFYNIEFENGITIPASVKTWGKHCLQYGTPPYIMFEKNSQINELGSYAFWDLECAEICLPDNLKVFSGNTYVISHCENLEYLWIPNTITTAIPANAIMSGNHIKRIELQEGFNISANFSNCTELTTESIVEMLYALKNLKGGSAKSLTLGATNLAKLNNSQIEIATNKNWTLS
;
A
#
# COMPACT_ATOMS: atom_id res chain seq x y z
N MET A 1 28.26 -13.47 6.81
CA MET A 1 27.94 -14.20 5.55
C MET A 1 26.88 -15.22 5.92
N HIS A 2 25.73 -15.13 5.29
CA HIS A 2 24.64 -16.07 5.54
C HIS A 2 24.81 -17.30 4.64
N GLU A 3 24.72 -18.51 5.20
CA GLU A 3 24.91 -19.77 4.46
C GLU A 3 23.56 -20.43 4.26
N ILE A 4 23.24 -20.79 3.03
CA ILE A 4 22.01 -21.48 2.64
C ILE A 4 22.39 -22.83 2.04
N LYS A 5 21.90 -23.91 2.64
CA LYS A 5 22.11 -25.28 2.16
C LYS A 5 20.95 -25.70 1.26
N ILE A 6 21.28 -26.20 0.07
CA ILE A 6 20.31 -26.66 -0.92
C ILE A 6 20.66 -28.11 -1.28
N LYS A 7 19.73 -29.02 -1.12
CA LYS A 7 19.84 -30.39 -1.59
C LYS A 7 19.18 -30.53 -2.97
N ILE A 8 19.88 -31.09 -3.92
CA ILE A 8 19.37 -31.40 -5.26
C ILE A 8 19.37 -32.92 -5.40
N ASN A 9 18.17 -33.48 -5.54
CA ASN A 9 17.99 -34.92 -5.69
C ASN A 9 18.32 -35.39 -7.10
N GLY A 10 18.58 -36.68 -7.29
CA GLY A 10 18.94 -37.26 -8.59
C GLY A 10 17.82 -37.14 -9.66
N ASP A 11 16.56 -36.93 -9.26
CA ASP A 11 15.42 -36.69 -10.14
C ASP A 11 15.27 -35.22 -10.55
N GLY A 12 16.12 -34.32 -10.07
CA GLY A 12 16.09 -32.90 -10.36
C GLY A 12 15.29 -32.06 -9.37
N THR A 13 14.61 -32.68 -8.42
CA THR A 13 13.89 -31.93 -7.41
C THR A 13 14.86 -31.20 -6.48
N VAL A 14 14.49 -29.99 -6.07
CA VAL A 14 15.29 -29.14 -5.20
C VAL A 14 14.70 -29.18 -3.78
N ASN A 15 15.50 -29.65 -2.82
CA ASN A 15 15.13 -29.59 -1.42
C ASN A 15 15.97 -28.52 -0.71
N THR A 16 15.35 -27.43 -0.40
CA THR A 16 15.97 -26.30 0.30
C THR A 16 15.94 -26.43 1.82
N GLY A 17 15.32 -27.52 2.34
CA GLY A 17 14.97 -27.63 3.76
C GLY A 17 13.77 -26.76 4.14
N PHE A 18 13.26 -25.96 3.24
CA PHE A 18 12.05 -25.13 3.34
C PHE A 18 11.01 -25.75 2.42
N ARG A 19 9.77 -25.88 2.84
CA ARG A 19 8.79 -26.70 2.12
C ARG A 19 8.47 -26.21 0.71
N GLU A 20 8.69 -24.93 0.36
CA GLU A 20 8.32 -24.43 -0.98
C GLU A 20 9.13 -23.26 -1.53
N ARG A 21 9.84 -22.45 -0.72
CA ARG A 21 10.63 -21.31 -1.20
C ARG A 21 11.86 -21.06 -0.36
N LEU A 22 12.97 -20.77 -1.03
CA LEU A 22 14.22 -20.44 -0.38
C LEU A 22 14.23 -18.96 0.01
N ARG A 23 14.53 -18.71 1.26
CA ARG A 23 14.69 -17.36 1.79
C ARG A 23 16.14 -16.93 1.75
N ILE A 24 16.41 -15.81 1.08
CA ILE A 24 17.77 -15.31 0.93
C ILE A 24 18.10 -14.22 1.97
N GLY A 25 17.09 -13.63 2.64
CA GLY A 25 17.26 -12.68 3.74
C GLY A 25 16.94 -11.23 3.38
N VAL A 26 17.32 -10.29 4.25
CA VAL A 26 17.00 -8.87 4.13
C VAL A 26 18.11 -8.16 3.37
N ALA A 27 17.74 -7.37 2.33
CA ALA A 27 18.72 -6.71 1.45
C ALA A 27 19.62 -5.71 2.20
N SER A 28 19.12 -5.08 3.27
CA SER A 28 19.87 -4.10 4.06
C SER A 28 21.00 -4.72 4.92
N GLU A 29 20.83 -5.98 5.36
CA GLU A 29 21.76 -6.61 6.29
C GLU A 29 22.81 -7.50 5.62
N MET A 30 22.62 -7.85 4.35
CA MET A 30 23.43 -8.86 3.68
C MET A 30 24.46 -8.31 2.72
N ASN A 31 25.70 -8.36 3.13
CA ASN A 31 26.83 -8.08 2.22
C ASN A 31 27.09 -9.23 1.23
N ARG A 32 26.79 -10.48 1.61
CA ARG A 32 26.99 -11.69 0.80
C ARG A 32 26.15 -12.84 1.29
N VAL A 33 25.60 -13.62 0.36
CA VAL A 33 24.96 -14.92 0.61
C VAL A 33 25.78 -16.03 0.02
N LYS A 34 26.02 -17.06 0.79
CA LYS A 34 26.70 -18.28 0.35
C LYS A 34 25.67 -19.40 0.17
N PHE A 35 25.57 -19.92 -1.04
CA PHE A 35 24.81 -21.12 -1.32
C PHE A 35 25.75 -22.33 -1.29
N VAL A 36 25.33 -23.36 -0.55
CA VAL A 36 26.02 -24.65 -0.48
C VAL A 36 25.08 -25.71 -1.04
N PHE A 37 25.54 -26.43 -2.06
CA PHE A 37 24.75 -27.43 -2.76
C PHE A 37 25.16 -28.83 -2.35
N ASP A 38 24.20 -29.60 -1.84
CA ASP A 38 24.32 -31.04 -1.69
C ASP A 38 23.61 -31.70 -2.87
N VAL A 39 24.40 -32.12 -3.84
CA VAL A 39 23.90 -32.69 -5.10
C VAL A 39 24.08 -34.20 -5.05
N GLU A 40 22.96 -34.92 -5.10
CA GLU A 40 22.97 -36.37 -5.32
C GLU A 40 23.38 -36.64 -6.78
N ASP A 41 24.30 -37.57 -6.99
CA ASP A 41 24.74 -38.02 -8.32
C ASP A 41 25.33 -36.93 -9.22
N THR A 42 26.43 -36.30 -8.79
CA THR A 42 27.23 -35.46 -9.70
C THR A 42 27.85 -36.33 -10.78
N ILE A 43 27.47 -36.06 -12.03
CA ILE A 43 28.11 -36.71 -13.19
C ILE A 43 29.53 -36.16 -13.33
N GLU A 44 30.52 -37.05 -13.32
CA GLU A 44 31.93 -36.71 -13.48
C GLU A 44 32.15 -35.99 -14.83
N GLY A 45 32.91 -34.90 -14.82
CA GLY A 45 33.17 -34.09 -16.02
C GLY A 45 32.11 -33.04 -16.34
N THR A 46 31.14 -32.78 -15.44
CA THR A 46 30.15 -31.70 -15.64
C THR A 46 30.53 -30.43 -14.89
N TYR A 47 30.12 -29.30 -15.46
CA TYR A 47 30.16 -27.97 -14.82
C TYR A 47 28.81 -27.65 -14.22
N GLN A 48 28.82 -27.00 -13.07
CA GLN A 48 27.61 -26.63 -12.34
C GLN A 48 27.44 -25.13 -12.34
N TYR A 49 26.19 -24.69 -12.53
CA TYR A 49 25.81 -23.28 -12.57
C TYR A 49 24.54 -23.06 -11.76
N LEU A 50 24.44 -21.87 -11.18
CA LEU A 50 23.21 -21.37 -10.58
C LEU A 50 22.66 -20.23 -11.44
N LYS A 51 21.44 -20.38 -11.89
CA LYS A 51 20.72 -19.39 -12.70
C LYS A 51 19.68 -18.70 -11.84
N PHE A 52 19.76 -17.40 -11.73
CA PHE A 52 18.71 -16.56 -11.16
C PHE A 52 17.97 -15.82 -12.26
N ILE A 53 16.66 -15.72 -12.12
CA ILE A 53 15.81 -15.00 -13.08
C ILE A 53 14.95 -14.01 -12.29
N ARG A 54 14.95 -12.75 -12.74
CA ARG A 54 14.04 -11.72 -12.27
C ARG A 54 13.61 -10.83 -13.43
N ASN A 55 12.31 -10.56 -13.56
CA ASN A 55 11.76 -9.71 -14.62
C ASN A 55 12.27 -10.06 -16.01
N GLY A 56 12.41 -11.37 -16.32
CA GLY A 56 12.93 -11.86 -17.59
C GLY A 56 14.45 -11.75 -17.77
N VAL A 57 15.17 -11.15 -16.82
CA VAL A 57 16.64 -11.06 -16.86
C VAL A 57 17.26 -12.25 -16.12
N SER A 58 18.17 -12.95 -16.77
CA SER A 58 18.88 -14.09 -16.21
C SER A 58 20.30 -13.72 -15.78
N TYR A 59 20.67 -14.16 -14.60
CA TYR A 59 22.04 -14.09 -14.05
C TYR A 59 22.52 -15.51 -13.85
N ILE A 60 23.65 -15.89 -14.47
CA ILE A 60 24.17 -17.25 -14.43
C ILE A 60 25.56 -17.21 -13.82
N TYR A 61 25.76 -18.00 -12.78
CA TYR A 61 27.00 -18.09 -12.04
C TYR A 61 27.52 -19.53 -12.04
N ARG A 62 28.81 -19.71 -12.26
CA ARG A 62 29.44 -21.00 -12.09
C ARG A 62 29.60 -21.35 -10.62
N VAL A 63 29.22 -22.55 -10.25
CA VAL A 63 29.38 -23.11 -8.90
C VAL A 63 30.72 -23.80 -8.82
N TYR A 64 31.52 -23.49 -7.82
CA TYR A 64 32.82 -24.11 -7.57
C TYR A 64 32.78 -24.82 -6.22
N ASN A 65 33.28 -26.07 -6.16
CA ASN A 65 33.34 -26.87 -4.94
C ASN A 65 31.96 -26.94 -4.21
N LYS A 66 30.89 -27.07 -4.99
CA LYS A 66 29.49 -27.09 -4.49
C LYS A 66 29.07 -25.79 -3.76
N GLU A 67 29.75 -24.70 -3.99
CA GLU A 67 29.47 -23.42 -3.34
C GLU A 67 29.44 -22.27 -4.32
N ILE A 68 28.62 -21.26 -4.01
CA ILE A 68 28.62 -19.97 -4.68
C ILE A 68 28.32 -18.84 -3.70
N VAL A 69 29.02 -17.72 -3.85
CA VAL A 69 28.79 -16.51 -3.07
C VAL A 69 28.21 -15.44 -3.97
N ILE A 70 27.02 -14.94 -3.63
CA ILE A 70 26.32 -13.90 -4.37
C ILE A 70 26.45 -12.57 -3.64
N ASN A 71 26.85 -11.54 -4.40
CA ASN A 71 27.09 -10.21 -3.87
C ASN A 71 25.78 -9.44 -3.60
N LYS A 72 25.84 -8.52 -2.65
CA LYS A 72 24.77 -7.59 -2.28
C LYS A 72 24.15 -6.88 -3.49
N SER A 73 24.92 -6.51 -4.49
CA SER A 73 24.42 -5.79 -5.67
C SER A 73 23.34 -6.55 -6.45
N ILE A 74 23.34 -7.88 -6.40
CA ILE A 74 22.33 -8.72 -7.06
C ILE A 74 21.12 -8.88 -6.16
N LEU A 75 21.34 -9.01 -4.85
CA LEU A 75 20.31 -9.22 -3.85
C LEU A 75 19.75 -7.92 -3.27
N ALA A 76 20.27 -6.76 -3.69
CA ALA A 76 19.85 -5.45 -3.19
C ALA A 76 18.41 -5.07 -3.56
N THR A 77 17.81 -5.80 -4.49
CA THR A 77 16.43 -5.51 -4.90
C THR A 77 15.49 -6.55 -4.28
N PRO A 78 14.58 -6.12 -3.39
CA PRO A 78 13.60 -7.01 -2.80
C PRO A 78 12.69 -7.65 -3.86
N GLY A 79 12.12 -8.80 -3.54
CA GLY A 79 11.16 -9.46 -4.39
C GLY A 79 11.45 -10.95 -4.60
N ILE A 80 10.68 -11.55 -5.49
CA ILE A 80 10.79 -12.97 -5.80
C ILE A 80 11.78 -13.17 -6.95
N TRP A 81 12.70 -14.08 -6.73
CA TRP A 81 13.66 -14.54 -7.71
C TRP A 81 13.41 -16.01 -8.01
N LEU A 82 13.37 -16.37 -9.27
CA LEU A 82 13.43 -17.78 -9.68
C LEU A 82 14.88 -18.19 -9.80
N PHE A 83 15.24 -19.35 -9.27
CA PHE A 83 16.54 -19.91 -9.50
C PHE A 83 16.45 -21.37 -9.95
N SER A 84 17.42 -21.80 -10.75
CA SER A 84 17.58 -23.18 -11.18
C SER A 84 19.03 -23.58 -11.05
N PHE A 85 19.27 -24.82 -10.62
CA PHE A 85 20.59 -25.41 -10.69
C PHE A 85 20.77 -26.08 -12.06
N ILE A 86 21.90 -25.85 -12.70
CA ILE A 86 22.24 -26.43 -14.01
C ILE A 86 23.52 -27.23 -13.86
N SER A 87 23.48 -28.50 -14.26
CA SER A 87 24.67 -29.36 -14.43
C SER A 87 24.80 -29.71 -15.91
N THR A 88 25.96 -29.44 -16.51
CA THR A 88 26.16 -29.61 -17.94
C THR A 88 27.62 -29.98 -18.26
N ASN A 89 27.83 -30.77 -19.31
CA ASN A 89 29.17 -31.02 -19.87
C ASN A 89 29.66 -29.89 -20.79
N GLY A 90 28.81 -28.87 -20.99
CA GLY A 90 29.13 -27.69 -21.78
C GLY A 90 29.44 -26.46 -20.93
N VAL A 91 29.86 -25.40 -21.59
CA VAL A 91 30.14 -24.09 -20.97
C VAL A 91 29.02 -23.14 -21.29
N ILE A 92 28.58 -22.36 -20.29
CA ILE A 92 27.63 -21.28 -20.49
C ILE A 92 28.41 -20.00 -20.73
N ASN A 93 28.39 -19.51 -22.00
CA ASN A 93 28.96 -18.24 -22.40
C ASN A 93 27.82 -17.30 -22.89
N ASN A 94 27.85 -16.04 -22.50
CA ASN A 94 26.86 -15.05 -22.94
C ASN A 94 25.39 -15.53 -22.83
N ARG A 95 25.08 -16.29 -21.79
CA ARG A 95 23.74 -16.89 -21.51
C ARG A 95 23.34 -18.02 -22.47
N GLN A 96 24.26 -18.49 -23.35
CA GLN A 96 24.04 -19.64 -24.22
C GLN A 96 24.78 -20.85 -23.68
N LEU A 97 24.08 -21.97 -23.60
CA LEU A 97 24.64 -23.26 -23.23
C LEU A 97 25.27 -23.91 -24.47
N THR A 98 26.54 -24.29 -24.37
CA THR A 98 27.24 -25.13 -25.38
C THR A 98 27.54 -26.48 -24.74
N GLY A 99 27.04 -27.57 -25.32
CA GLY A 99 27.26 -28.92 -24.83
C GLY A 99 26.10 -29.85 -25.20
N THR A 100 26.35 -31.15 -25.07
CA THR A 100 25.38 -32.19 -25.47
C THR A 100 24.54 -32.73 -24.29
N TYR A 101 24.91 -32.40 -23.06
CA TYR A 101 24.21 -32.81 -21.85
C TYR A 101 23.94 -31.59 -20.97
N ALA A 102 22.70 -31.46 -20.53
CA ALA A 102 22.34 -30.51 -19.50
C ALA A 102 21.24 -31.10 -18.61
N PHE A 103 21.45 -31.07 -17.31
CA PHE A 103 20.45 -31.27 -16.31
C PHE A 103 20.08 -29.89 -15.75
N ILE A 104 18.80 -29.59 -15.72
CA ILE A 104 18.29 -28.34 -15.17
C ILE A 104 17.27 -28.72 -14.11
N SER A 105 17.51 -28.31 -12.87
CA SER A 105 16.53 -28.49 -11.81
C SER A 105 15.23 -27.75 -12.10
N GLU A 106 14.13 -28.17 -11.51
CA GLU A 106 12.93 -27.38 -11.50
C GLU A 106 13.21 -25.94 -10.98
N PRO A 107 12.58 -24.91 -11.57
CA PRO A 107 12.72 -23.57 -11.08
C PRO A 107 12.17 -23.48 -9.66
N THR A 108 13.01 -23.00 -8.75
CA THR A 108 12.63 -22.79 -7.35
C THR A 108 12.60 -21.28 -7.08
N GLU A 109 11.60 -20.82 -6.39
CA GLU A 109 11.47 -19.42 -6.05
C GLU A 109 12.27 -19.08 -4.79
N ALA A 110 13.04 -18.00 -4.88
CA ALA A 110 13.72 -17.41 -3.76
C ALA A 110 13.16 -16.01 -3.51
N VAL A 111 12.85 -15.71 -2.27
CA VAL A 111 12.28 -14.41 -1.88
C VAL A 111 13.34 -13.59 -1.16
N VAL A 112 13.62 -12.41 -1.70
CA VAL A 112 14.35 -11.36 -0.98
C VAL A 112 13.32 -10.43 -0.37
N ILE A 113 13.25 -10.38 0.95
CA ILE A 113 12.29 -9.55 1.69
C ILE A 113 13.07 -8.42 2.33
N GLU A 114 12.73 -7.17 2.02
CA GLU A 114 13.23 -6.01 2.71
C GLU A 114 12.17 -5.53 3.72
N GLY A 115 12.60 -5.24 4.94
CA GLY A 115 11.80 -4.53 5.92
C GLY A 115 10.89 -5.35 6.83
N ILE A 116 10.56 -6.60 6.53
CA ILE A 116 9.73 -7.41 7.46
C ILE A 116 10.55 -7.94 8.66
N LEU A 117 11.87 -8.01 8.53
CA LEU A 117 12.74 -8.68 9.51
C LEU A 117 13.57 -7.74 10.39
N GLU A 118 13.41 -6.43 10.30
CA GLU A 118 14.26 -5.51 11.06
C GLU A 118 14.03 -5.55 12.59
N LYS A 119 12.94 -6.17 13.07
CA LYS A 119 12.59 -6.21 14.51
C LYS A 119 12.16 -7.59 15.02
N GLY A 120 12.98 -8.59 14.80
CA GLY A 120 12.89 -9.80 15.63
C GLY A 120 11.76 -10.79 15.30
N VAL A 121 11.45 -10.95 14.04
CA VAL A 121 10.55 -12.03 13.57
C VAL A 121 11.22 -13.38 13.80
N THR A 122 10.51 -14.31 14.42
CA THR A 122 11.02 -15.65 14.72
C THR A 122 11.13 -16.52 13.46
N PRO A 123 11.95 -17.59 13.46
CA PRO A 123 12.01 -18.53 12.34
C PRO A 123 10.65 -19.14 11.97
N GLU A 124 9.74 -19.32 12.93
CA GLU A 124 8.40 -19.85 12.70
C GLU A 124 7.49 -18.85 11.97
N GLU A 125 7.57 -17.57 12.31
CA GLU A 125 6.85 -16.50 11.61
C GLU A 125 7.35 -16.34 10.18
N VAL A 126 8.65 -16.60 9.99
CA VAL A 126 9.30 -16.69 8.69
C VAL A 126 8.77 -17.85 7.85
N GLU A 127 8.54 -19.01 8.45
CA GLU A 127 7.98 -20.19 7.78
C GLU A 127 6.51 -19.95 7.39
N GLN A 128 5.74 -19.25 8.21
CA GLN A 128 4.37 -18.85 7.87
C GLN A 128 4.32 -17.90 6.68
N LEU A 129 5.23 -16.92 6.59
CA LEU A 129 5.34 -16.04 5.42
C LEU A 129 5.71 -16.82 4.15
N ASN A 130 6.55 -17.85 4.25
CA ASN A 130 6.88 -18.71 3.10
C ASN A 130 5.66 -19.53 2.63
N THR A 131 4.81 -19.99 3.54
CA THR A 131 3.56 -20.68 3.21
C THR A 131 2.60 -19.75 2.43
N ILE A 132 2.57 -18.48 2.77
CA ILE A 132 1.72 -17.46 2.14
C ILE A 132 2.12 -17.21 0.68
N TYR A 133 3.42 -17.14 0.40
CA TYR A 133 3.90 -16.93 -0.97
C TYR A 133 3.74 -18.15 -1.89
N SER A 134 3.49 -19.34 -1.33
CA SER A 134 3.37 -20.59 -2.08
C SER A 134 1.96 -20.91 -2.57
N MET A 135 0.96 -20.26 -2.02
CA MET A 135 -0.43 -20.49 -2.43
C MET A 135 -0.78 -19.73 -3.69
N ASN A 136 -1.33 -20.44 -4.67
CA ASN A 136 -1.88 -19.99 -5.93
C ASN A 136 -2.23 -18.50 -5.99
N PHE A 137 -1.78 -17.84 -7.01
CA PHE A 137 -1.89 -16.46 -7.48
C PHE A 137 -3.22 -15.69 -7.26
N GLY A 138 -4.05 -16.03 -6.26
CA GLY A 138 -5.30 -15.37 -5.94
C GLY A 138 -5.20 -14.37 -4.78
N GLU A 139 -4.53 -14.74 -3.68
CA GLU A 139 -4.48 -13.93 -2.46
C GLU A 139 -3.17 -14.11 -1.72
N LEU A 140 -2.59 -13.00 -1.27
CA LEU A 140 -1.50 -12.97 -0.30
C LEU A 140 -2.06 -12.63 1.08
N VAL A 141 -1.83 -13.48 2.05
CA VAL A 141 -2.26 -13.25 3.44
C VAL A 141 -1.05 -12.93 4.31
N ILE A 142 -1.05 -11.78 4.97
CA ILE A 142 -0.09 -11.46 6.04
C ILE A 142 -0.66 -12.03 7.34
N PRO A 143 0.03 -12.96 8.02
CA PRO A 143 -0.52 -13.62 9.20
C PRO A 143 -0.62 -12.71 10.43
N ASP A 144 -1.45 -13.11 11.40
CA ASP A 144 -1.65 -12.40 12.66
C ASP A 144 -0.38 -12.30 13.52
N SER A 145 0.58 -13.18 13.33
CA SER A 145 1.86 -13.15 14.03
C SER A 145 2.78 -12.01 13.55
N VAL A 146 2.51 -11.43 12.38
CA VAL A 146 3.28 -10.30 11.84
C VAL A 146 2.82 -9.01 12.50
N THR A 147 3.74 -8.29 13.14
CA THR A 147 3.44 -7.03 13.82
C THR A 147 3.79 -5.79 13.03
N GLU A 148 4.63 -5.91 12.02
CA GLU A 148 5.08 -4.79 11.18
C GLU A 148 5.29 -5.27 9.74
N ILE A 149 4.72 -4.55 8.79
CA ILE A 149 5.07 -4.67 7.38
C ILE A 149 6.07 -3.55 7.09
N GLY A 150 7.32 -3.93 6.87
CA GLY A 150 8.41 -2.97 6.73
C GLY A 150 8.34 -2.14 5.44
N SER A 151 9.12 -1.08 5.40
CA SER A 151 9.22 -0.19 4.24
C SER A 151 9.63 -0.96 2.98
N TYR A 152 9.08 -0.56 1.83
CA TYR A 152 9.38 -1.13 0.50
C TYR A 152 8.95 -2.59 0.26
N PHE A 153 8.11 -3.19 1.08
CA PHE A 153 7.74 -4.62 1.01
C PHE A 153 7.24 -5.08 -0.36
N LEU A 154 6.27 -4.37 -0.95
CA LEU A 154 5.74 -4.63 -2.30
C LEU A 154 6.01 -3.46 -3.26
N TYR A 155 7.09 -2.72 -3.03
CA TYR A 155 7.48 -1.57 -3.85
C TYR A 155 7.53 -1.94 -5.34
N ASP A 156 6.81 -1.16 -6.16
CA ASP A 156 6.69 -1.32 -7.63
C ASP A 156 6.25 -2.74 -8.05
N SER A 157 5.43 -3.40 -7.23
CA SER A 157 4.93 -4.74 -7.52
C SER A 157 3.71 -4.67 -8.45
N ARG A 158 3.83 -5.25 -9.63
CA ARG A 158 2.77 -5.35 -10.62
C ARG A 158 2.10 -6.73 -10.63
N LYS A 159 2.12 -7.44 -9.50
CA LYS A 159 1.52 -8.76 -9.37
C LYS A 159 0.04 -8.66 -9.05
N THR A 160 -0.77 -9.41 -9.78
CA THR A 160 -2.23 -9.47 -9.67
C THR A 160 -2.65 -10.45 -8.57
N PHE A 161 -2.50 -10.09 -7.30
CA PHE A 161 -3.05 -10.83 -6.18
C PHE A 161 -3.77 -9.89 -5.21
N SER A 162 -4.85 -10.37 -4.61
CA SER A 162 -5.46 -9.70 -3.47
C SER A 162 -4.56 -9.80 -2.24
N LEU A 163 -4.59 -8.80 -1.37
CA LEU A 163 -3.81 -8.78 -0.14
C LEU A 163 -4.74 -8.72 1.06
N HIS A 164 -4.59 -9.68 1.97
CA HIS A 164 -5.24 -9.66 3.28
C HIS A 164 -4.20 -9.41 4.37
N ILE A 165 -4.45 -8.43 5.24
CA ILE A 165 -3.56 -8.05 6.34
C ILE A 165 -4.18 -8.55 7.64
N GLY A 166 -3.49 -9.49 8.30
CA GLY A 166 -3.92 -10.11 9.54
C GLY A 166 -3.95 -9.15 10.74
N ALA A 167 -4.65 -9.58 11.79
CA ALA A 167 -4.98 -8.76 12.96
C ALA A 167 -3.76 -8.21 13.71
N GLY A 168 -2.64 -8.91 13.73
CA GLY A 168 -1.45 -8.54 14.51
C GLY A 168 -0.65 -7.36 13.98
N VAL A 169 -0.84 -6.97 12.70
CA VAL A 169 -0.06 -5.90 12.08
C VAL A 169 -0.42 -4.55 12.71
N LYS A 170 0.58 -3.87 13.26
CA LYS A 170 0.45 -2.56 13.91
C LYS A 170 0.99 -1.42 13.06
N THR A 171 1.96 -1.70 12.20
CA THR A 171 2.60 -0.68 11.37
C THR A 171 2.74 -1.16 9.94
N ILE A 172 2.39 -0.29 9.00
CA ILE A 172 2.74 -0.41 7.59
C ILE A 172 3.75 0.69 7.31
N GLY A 173 4.96 0.28 6.96
CA GLY A 173 6.13 1.15 6.76
C GLY A 173 6.02 2.06 5.54
N GLY A 174 6.93 2.99 5.43
CA GLY A 174 6.97 3.94 4.32
C GLY A 174 7.28 3.27 2.98
N TYR A 175 6.64 3.74 1.91
CA TYR A 175 6.79 3.19 0.54
C TYR A 175 6.46 1.70 0.40
N THR A 176 5.78 1.10 1.36
CA THR A 176 5.48 -0.35 1.39
C THR A 176 4.82 -0.84 0.10
N PHE A 177 3.82 -0.10 -0.38
CA PHE A 177 3.06 -0.43 -1.58
C PHE A 177 3.23 0.61 -2.70
N TYR A 178 4.34 1.31 -2.70
CA TYR A 178 4.63 2.37 -3.69
C TYR A 178 4.57 1.83 -5.12
N LYS A 179 3.73 2.45 -5.96
CA LYS A 179 3.52 2.07 -7.38
C LYS A 179 3.13 0.60 -7.60
N SER A 180 2.53 -0.03 -6.62
CA SER A 180 2.05 -1.41 -6.76
C SER A 180 0.63 -1.47 -7.33
N PHE A 181 0.30 -2.64 -7.89
CA PHE A 181 -1.07 -2.98 -8.26
C PHE A 181 -1.58 -4.08 -7.33
N ILE A 182 -2.60 -3.76 -6.54
CA ILE A 182 -3.24 -4.69 -5.59
C ILE A 182 -4.74 -4.64 -5.85
N PRO A 183 -5.31 -5.62 -6.57
CA PRO A 183 -6.74 -5.62 -6.94
C PRO A 183 -7.66 -5.41 -5.75
N SER A 184 -7.36 -6.06 -4.63
CA SER A 184 -8.12 -5.93 -3.39
C SER A 184 -7.19 -5.96 -2.19
N LEU A 185 -7.32 -4.96 -1.31
CA LEU A 185 -6.65 -4.91 -0.01
C LEU A 185 -7.69 -4.97 1.08
N THR A 186 -7.57 -5.97 1.95
CA THR A 186 -8.47 -6.16 3.09
C THR A 186 -7.69 -6.27 4.39
N PHE A 187 -8.34 -5.93 5.49
CA PHE A 187 -7.80 -6.06 6.84
C PHE A 187 -8.67 -7.02 7.63
N ASP A 188 -8.07 -7.72 8.59
CA ASP A 188 -8.82 -8.53 9.55
C ASP A 188 -9.81 -7.66 10.35
N GLU A 189 -10.96 -8.20 10.71
CA GLU A 189 -12.00 -7.49 11.49
C GLU A 189 -11.53 -7.05 12.88
N HIS A 190 -10.48 -7.70 13.42
CA HIS A 190 -9.84 -7.37 14.69
C HIS A 190 -8.51 -6.65 14.48
N SER A 191 -8.32 -5.97 13.37
CA SER A 191 -7.08 -5.29 13.02
C SER A 191 -6.56 -4.41 14.16
N GLN A 192 -5.28 -4.56 14.48
CA GLN A 192 -4.53 -3.73 15.44
C GLN A 192 -3.66 -2.68 14.72
N LEU A 193 -3.92 -2.40 13.46
CA LEU A 193 -3.14 -1.46 12.68
C LEU A 193 -3.25 -0.05 13.27
N GLU A 194 -2.13 0.51 13.73
CA GLU A 194 -2.06 1.83 14.36
C GLU A 194 -1.43 2.89 13.45
N THR A 195 -0.49 2.48 12.62
CA THR A 195 0.33 3.44 11.86
C THR A 195 0.42 3.07 10.39
N LEU A 196 0.09 4.03 9.55
CA LEU A 196 0.45 4.08 8.14
C LEU A 196 1.51 5.17 7.99
N GLU A 197 2.73 4.80 7.59
CA GLU A 197 3.82 5.74 7.44
C GLU A 197 3.74 6.57 6.14
N ASP A 198 4.66 7.52 5.99
CA ASP A 198 4.73 8.40 4.82
C ASP A 198 4.87 7.58 3.53
N TYR A 199 4.07 7.90 2.50
CA TYR A 199 4.07 7.24 1.19
C TYR A 199 3.69 5.75 1.19
N ALA A 200 3.08 5.20 2.24
CA ALA A 200 2.82 3.76 2.36
C ALA A 200 2.04 3.19 1.17
N PHE A 201 1.06 3.91 0.66
CA PHE A 201 0.21 3.57 -0.49
C PHE A 201 0.37 4.55 -1.66
N TYR A 202 1.51 5.22 -1.78
CA TYR A 202 1.71 6.21 -2.85
C TYR A 202 1.65 5.59 -4.24
N ASN A 203 0.80 6.15 -5.09
CA ASN A 203 0.60 5.70 -6.47
C ASN A 203 0.24 4.21 -6.58
N ILE A 204 -0.56 3.74 -5.62
CA ILE A 204 -1.09 2.37 -5.62
C ILE A 204 -2.32 2.29 -6.53
N GLU A 205 -2.43 1.19 -7.27
CA GLU A 205 -3.58 0.89 -8.11
C GLU A 205 -4.44 -0.19 -7.46
N PHE A 206 -5.76 0.05 -7.36
CA PHE A 206 -6.75 -0.90 -6.86
C PHE A 206 -7.84 -1.16 -7.91
N GLU A 207 -8.41 -2.36 -7.93
CA GLU A 207 -9.68 -2.63 -8.64
C GLU A 207 -10.89 -2.41 -7.71
N ASN A 208 -10.71 -2.67 -6.42
CA ASN A 208 -11.74 -2.50 -5.40
C ASN A 208 -11.42 -1.28 -4.51
N GLY A 209 -12.45 -0.76 -3.84
CA GLY A 209 -12.24 0.28 -2.84
C GLY A 209 -11.51 -0.23 -1.61
N ILE A 210 -11.07 0.70 -0.77
CA ILE A 210 -10.37 0.38 0.47
C ILE A 210 -11.16 0.90 1.69
N THR A 211 -11.26 0.06 2.73
CA THR A 211 -11.78 0.46 4.05
C THR A 211 -10.66 0.40 5.07
N ILE A 212 -10.36 1.52 5.70
CA ILE A 212 -9.29 1.66 6.68
C ILE A 212 -9.79 1.27 8.06
N PRO A 213 -9.08 0.39 8.81
CA PRO A 213 -9.48 -0.04 10.14
C PRO A 213 -9.60 1.11 11.15
N ALA A 214 -10.56 0.98 12.08
CA ALA A 214 -10.79 1.96 13.14
C ALA A 214 -9.58 2.16 14.07
N SER A 215 -8.74 1.15 14.21
CA SER A 215 -7.54 1.16 15.06
C SER A 215 -6.44 2.11 14.58
N VAL A 216 -6.47 2.54 13.31
CA VAL A 216 -5.45 3.44 12.75
C VAL A 216 -5.52 4.81 13.42
N LYS A 217 -4.36 5.26 13.93
CA LYS A 217 -4.17 6.55 14.64
C LYS A 217 -3.35 7.53 13.82
N THR A 218 -2.35 7.01 13.11
CA THR A 218 -1.39 7.81 12.35
C THR A 218 -1.58 7.57 10.86
N TRP A 219 -1.85 8.66 10.13
CA TRP A 219 -1.90 8.69 8.67
C TRP A 219 -0.77 9.56 8.15
N GLY A 220 0.24 8.93 7.54
CA GLY A 220 1.44 9.58 7.05
C GLY A 220 1.20 10.57 5.91
N LYS A 221 2.19 11.41 5.62
CA LYS A 221 2.18 12.34 4.49
C LYS A 221 2.20 11.57 3.18
N HIS A 222 1.51 12.10 2.17
CA HIS A 222 1.46 11.49 0.83
C HIS A 222 1.01 10.02 0.85
N CYS A 223 0.33 9.57 1.91
CA CYS A 223 0.09 8.15 2.15
C CYS A 223 -0.66 7.48 0.98
N LEU A 224 -1.69 8.13 0.43
CA LEU A 224 -2.48 7.61 -0.69
C LEU A 224 -2.44 8.51 -1.93
N GLN A 225 -1.46 9.41 -2.02
CA GLN A 225 -1.28 10.29 -3.16
C GLN A 225 -1.12 9.50 -4.46
N TYR A 226 -1.79 9.94 -5.54
CA TYR A 226 -1.85 9.27 -6.86
C TYR A 226 -2.43 7.84 -6.81
N GLY A 227 -3.10 7.46 -5.74
CA GLY A 227 -3.78 6.17 -5.67
C GLY A 227 -5.05 6.14 -6.54
N THR A 228 -5.50 4.94 -6.91
CA THR A 228 -6.68 4.77 -7.78
C THR A 228 -7.77 3.88 -7.18
N PRO A 229 -8.10 3.98 -5.86
CA PRO A 229 -9.21 3.22 -5.32
C PRO A 229 -10.54 3.80 -5.82
N PRO A 230 -11.53 2.99 -6.23
CA PRO A 230 -12.87 3.48 -6.60
C PRO A 230 -13.53 4.28 -5.47
N TYR A 231 -13.29 3.91 -4.23
CA TYR A 231 -13.70 4.66 -3.03
C TYR A 231 -12.73 4.44 -1.89
N ILE A 232 -12.71 5.40 -0.95
CA ILE A 232 -12.03 5.25 0.35
C ILE A 232 -13.00 5.51 1.49
N MET A 233 -13.04 4.57 2.42
CA MET A 233 -13.86 4.61 3.63
C MET A 233 -13.00 4.36 4.87
N PHE A 234 -13.51 4.78 6.02
CA PHE A 234 -12.93 4.48 7.32
C PHE A 234 -13.98 3.77 8.16
N GLU A 235 -13.58 2.78 8.93
CA GLU A 235 -14.49 2.12 9.87
C GLU A 235 -15.00 3.12 10.91
N LYS A 236 -16.19 2.83 11.46
CA LYS A 236 -16.78 3.65 12.54
C LYS A 236 -15.88 3.69 13.75
N ASN A 237 -15.89 4.83 14.46
CA ASN A 237 -15.03 5.11 15.60
C ASN A 237 -13.54 5.13 15.25
N SER A 238 -13.20 5.52 14.03
CA SER A 238 -11.83 5.71 13.59
C SER A 238 -11.03 6.54 14.59
N GLN A 239 -9.82 6.11 14.90
CA GLN A 239 -8.91 6.82 15.80
C GLN A 239 -8.07 7.89 15.10
N ILE A 240 -8.20 8.04 13.79
CA ILE A 240 -7.52 9.09 13.02
C ILE A 240 -8.14 10.44 13.40
N ASN A 241 -7.32 11.31 13.97
CA ASN A 241 -7.73 12.67 14.32
C ASN A 241 -7.07 13.74 13.45
N GLU A 242 -6.06 13.39 12.67
CA GLU A 242 -5.35 14.23 11.72
C GLU A 242 -4.92 13.41 10.49
N LEU A 243 -5.07 14.00 9.30
CA LEU A 243 -4.56 13.45 8.04
C LEU A 243 -3.26 14.15 7.69
N GLY A 244 -2.25 13.40 7.23
CA GLY A 244 -0.98 13.96 6.78
C GLY A 244 -1.15 14.88 5.56
N SER A 245 -0.18 15.76 5.32
CA SER A 245 -0.18 16.63 4.14
C SER A 245 -0.22 15.80 2.86
N TYR A 246 -0.98 16.27 1.86
CA TYR A 246 -1.16 15.59 0.57
C TYR A 246 -1.76 14.17 0.69
N ALA A 247 -2.52 13.89 1.75
CA ALA A 247 -3.05 12.57 2.05
C ALA A 247 -3.80 11.94 0.85
N PHE A 248 -4.61 12.75 0.16
CA PHE A 248 -5.42 12.38 -0.99
C PHE A 248 -5.16 13.27 -2.21
N TRP A 249 -3.93 13.75 -2.37
CA TRP A 249 -3.56 14.57 -3.54
C TRP A 249 -3.60 13.72 -4.81
N ASP A 250 -4.30 14.21 -5.83
CA ASP A 250 -4.40 13.56 -7.14
C ASP A 250 -4.89 12.09 -7.04
N LEU A 251 -5.85 11.87 -6.11
CA LEU A 251 -6.45 10.58 -5.88
C LEU A 251 -7.55 10.33 -6.93
N GLU A 252 -7.45 9.25 -7.66
CA GLU A 252 -8.47 8.84 -8.62
C GLU A 252 -9.54 7.99 -7.93
N CYS A 253 -10.49 8.63 -7.25
CA CYS A 253 -11.62 7.96 -6.62
C CYS A 253 -12.91 8.75 -6.81
N ALA A 254 -14.05 8.06 -6.82
CA ALA A 254 -15.37 8.70 -6.94
C ALA A 254 -15.91 9.18 -5.59
N GLU A 255 -15.54 8.53 -4.49
CA GLU A 255 -16.12 8.77 -3.17
C GLU A 255 -15.06 8.77 -2.06
N ILE A 256 -15.09 9.79 -1.21
CA ILE A 256 -14.29 9.87 0.02
C ILE A 256 -15.26 10.09 1.21
N CYS A 257 -15.23 9.14 2.16
CA CYS A 257 -15.81 9.35 3.48
C CYS A 257 -14.68 9.58 4.47
N LEU A 258 -14.54 10.80 5.00
CA LEU A 258 -13.48 11.13 5.96
C LEU A 258 -13.67 10.40 7.31
N PRO A 259 -12.59 10.21 8.12
CA PRO A 259 -12.69 9.58 9.43
C PRO A 259 -13.68 10.31 10.34
N ASP A 260 -14.57 9.58 11.02
CA ASP A 260 -15.65 10.15 11.86
C ASP A 260 -15.15 10.91 13.10
N ASN A 261 -13.92 10.70 13.53
CA ASN A 261 -13.25 11.41 14.62
C ASN A 261 -12.20 12.44 14.16
N LEU A 262 -12.15 12.76 12.87
CA LEU A 262 -11.20 13.73 12.35
C LEU A 262 -11.37 15.09 13.05
N LYS A 263 -10.27 15.65 13.58
CA LYS A 263 -10.24 16.94 14.31
C LYS A 263 -9.61 18.05 13.48
N VAL A 264 -8.64 17.71 12.68
CA VAL A 264 -7.81 18.70 11.99
C VAL A 264 -7.54 18.23 10.56
N PHE A 265 -7.79 19.11 9.59
CA PHE A 265 -7.08 19.04 8.33
C PHE A 265 -5.66 19.55 8.60
N SER A 266 -4.63 18.72 8.40
CA SER A 266 -3.24 19.08 8.67
C SER A 266 -2.93 20.51 8.19
N GLY A 267 -2.22 21.27 9.02
CA GLY A 267 -2.03 22.72 8.87
C GLY A 267 -1.36 23.21 7.59
N ASN A 268 -0.98 22.34 6.68
CA ASN A 268 -0.52 22.63 5.33
C ASN A 268 -1.31 21.82 4.30
N THR A 269 -2.58 22.16 4.10
CA THR A 269 -3.20 22.32 2.81
C THR A 269 -3.00 21.21 1.76
N TYR A 270 -3.91 21.13 0.84
CA TYR A 270 -3.93 20.16 -0.26
C TYR A 270 -4.23 18.72 0.16
N VAL A 271 -5.05 18.52 1.21
CA VAL A 271 -5.44 17.17 1.65
C VAL A 271 -6.27 16.48 0.58
N ILE A 272 -7.25 17.20 0.00
CA ILE A 272 -8.11 16.73 -1.10
C ILE A 272 -7.95 17.72 -2.25
N SER A 273 -7.04 17.45 -3.16
CA SER A 273 -6.74 18.37 -4.27
C SER A 273 -6.40 17.58 -5.52
N HIS A 274 -6.81 18.09 -6.67
CA HIS A 274 -6.63 17.45 -7.97
C HIS A 274 -7.30 16.06 -8.10
N CYS A 275 -8.35 15.79 -7.28
CA CYS A 275 -9.12 14.55 -7.36
C CYS A 275 -10.18 14.69 -8.48
N GLU A 276 -9.76 14.53 -9.73
CA GLU A 276 -10.61 14.82 -10.90
C GLU A 276 -11.85 13.92 -11.00
N ASN A 277 -11.84 12.74 -10.42
CA ASN A 277 -12.98 11.81 -10.46
C ASN A 277 -13.87 11.89 -9.22
N LEU A 278 -13.54 12.75 -8.23
CA LEU A 278 -14.27 12.81 -6.97
C LEU A 278 -15.62 13.50 -7.14
N GLU A 279 -16.70 12.75 -6.96
CA GLU A 279 -18.09 13.24 -7.05
C GLU A 279 -18.77 13.40 -5.67
N TYR A 280 -18.35 12.62 -4.67
CA TYR A 280 -18.95 12.60 -3.34
C TYR A 280 -17.90 12.72 -2.22
N LEU A 281 -18.20 13.62 -1.25
CA LEU A 281 -17.37 13.84 -0.07
C LEU A 281 -18.21 13.91 1.19
N TRP A 282 -17.99 12.97 2.14
CA TRP A 282 -18.59 13.05 3.48
C TRP A 282 -17.62 13.69 4.48
N ILE A 283 -18.11 14.66 5.29
CA ILE A 283 -17.31 15.44 6.25
C ILE A 283 -17.92 15.35 7.64
N PRO A 284 -17.17 14.89 8.69
CA PRO A 284 -17.66 14.78 10.05
C PRO A 284 -17.81 16.14 10.75
N ASN A 285 -18.66 16.21 11.76
CA ASN A 285 -18.85 17.40 12.61
C ASN A 285 -17.81 17.52 13.75
N THR A 286 -16.91 16.57 13.85
CA THR A 286 -15.87 16.50 14.88
C THR A 286 -14.68 17.41 14.62
N ILE A 287 -14.57 17.95 13.40
CA ILE A 287 -13.50 18.87 13.01
C ILE A 287 -13.59 20.15 13.86
N THR A 288 -12.45 20.57 14.40
CA THR A 288 -12.37 21.72 15.33
C THR A 288 -11.73 22.96 14.70
N THR A 289 -11.00 22.81 13.60
CA THR A 289 -10.37 23.90 12.87
C THR A 289 -11.16 24.23 11.60
N ALA A 290 -11.12 25.49 11.19
CA ALA A 290 -11.77 25.90 9.94
C ALA A 290 -11.19 25.11 8.75
N ILE A 291 -12.05 24.77 7.78
CA ILE A 291 -11.63 24.16 6.51
C ILE A 291 -11.26 25.31 5.55
N PRO A 292 -9.97 25.50 5.23
CA PRO A 292 -9.54 26.54 4.33
C PRO A 292 -9.80 26.17 2.86
N ALA A 293 -9.85 27.16 1.97
CA ALA A 293 -10.08 26.96 0.53
C ALA A 293 -9.10 25.99 -0.13
N ASN A 294 -7.87 25.93 0.37
CA ASN A 294 -6.82 25.07 -0.15
C ASN A 294 -6.78 23.64 0.45
N ALA A 295 -7.68 23.34 1.39
CA ALA A 295 -7.85 21.95 1.84
C ALA A 295 -8.56 21.10 0.78
N ILE A 296 -9.48 21.71 0.03
CA ILE A 296 -10.22 21.09 -1.07
C ILE A 296 -10.04 22.01 -2.29
N MET A 297 -9.03 21.74 -3.11
CA MET A 297 -8.67 22.60 -4.24
C MET A 297 -9.23 22.13 -5.58
N SER A 298 -9.03 22.99 -6.58
CA SER A 298 -9.47 22.84 -7.97
C SER A 298 -9.16 21.48 -8.61
N GLY A 299 -9.93 21.10 -9.61
CA GLY A 299 -9.85 19.82 -10.31
C GLY A 299 -10.83 18.77 -9.77
N ASN A 300 -11.66 19.13 -8.77
CA ASN A 300 -12.66 18.24 -8.24
C ASN A 300 -14.01 18.44 -8.96
N HIS A 301 -14.60 17.35 -9.40
CA HIS A 301 -15.97 17.33 -9.94
C HIS A 301 -17.00 17.02 -8.85
N ILE A 302 -16.79 17.52 -7.61
CA ILE A 302 -17.67 17.24 -6.46
C ILE A 302 -19.05 17.80 -6.72
N LYS A 303 -20.02 16.90 -6.87
CA LYS A 303 -21.44 17.20 -7.05
C LYS A 303 -22.17 17.21 -5.70
N ARG A 304 -21.68 16.43 -4.74
CA ARG A 304 -22.30 16.28 -3.42
C ARG A 304 -21.28 16.34 -2.29
N ILE A 305 -21.49 17.28 -1.36
CA ILE A 305 -20.84 17.29 -0.05
C ILE A 305 -21.92 17.01 0.98
N GLU A 306 -21.69 16.00 1.80
CA GLU A 306 -22.54 15.69 2.94
C GLU A 306 -21.82 16.06 4.24
N LEU A 307 -22.37 17.02 4.96
CA LEU A 307 -21.91 17.39 6.28
C LEU A 307 -22.65 16.59 7.34
N GLN A 308 -21.92 16.03 8.30
CA GLN A 308 -22.57 15.38 9.44
C GLN A 308 -23.40 16.41 10.20
N GLU A 309 -24.62 16.05 10.62
CA GLU A 309 -25.54 16.93 11.37
C GLU A 309 -24.87 17.58 12.60
N GLY A 310 -25.12 18.86 12.79
CA GLY A 310 -24.46 19.65 13.82
C GLY A 310 -23.09 20.20 13.45
N PHE A 311 -22.74 20.21 12.16
CA PHE A 311 -21.51 20.79 11.66
C PHE A 311 -21.29 22.22 12.18
N ASN A 312 -20.14 22.53 12.77
CA ASN A 312 -19.94 23.68 13.63
C ASN A 312 -18.60 24.41 13.46
N ILE A 313 -18.05 24.45 12.25
CA ILE A 313 -16.85 25.23 11.94
C ILE A 313 -17.02 26.01 10.65
N SER A 314 -16.30 27.14 10.49
CA SER A 314 -16.28 27.82 9.22
C SER A 314 -15.59 26.95 8.16
N ALA A 315 -16.14 26.91 6.95
CA ALA A 315 -15.63 26.11 5.86
C ALA A 315 -15.69 26.86 4.53
N ASN A 316 -14.73 26.57 3.65
CA ASN A 316 -14.67 27.16 2.32
C ASN A 316 -14.71 26.04 1.27
N PHE A 317 -15.82 26.03 0.51
CA PHE A 317 -16.07 25.10 -0.61
C PHE A 317 -16.20 25.86 -1.95
N SER A 318 -15.67 27.08 -2.03
CA SER A 318 -15.78 27.92 -3.24
C SER A 318 -15.15 27.27 -4.49
N ASN A 319 -14.22 26.35 -4.30
CA ASN A 319 -13.60 25.58 -5.38
C ASN A 319 -14.45 24.39 -5.87
N CYS A 320 -15.50 24.00 -5.14
CA CYS A 320 -16.40 22.91 -5.52
C CYS A 320 -17.56 23.46 -6.37
N THR A 321 -17.29 23.94 -7.58
CA THR A 321 -18.25 24.70 -8.39
C THR A 321 -19.38 23.85 -8.98
N GLU A 322 -19.27 22.52 -8.96
CA GLU A 322 -20.24 21.58 -9.53
C GLU A 322 -21.27 21.06 -8.50
N LEU A 323 -21.24 21.56 -7.25
CA LEU A 323 -22.24 21.16 -6.24
C LEU A 323 -23.65 21.34 -6.77
N THR A 324 -24.49 20.31 -6.57
CA THR A 324 -25.93 20.43 -6.89
C THR A 324 -26.65 21.32 -5.91
N THR A 325 -27.77 21.92 -6.31
CA THR A 325 -28.61 22.73 -5.40
C THR A 325 -29.08 21.91 -4.20
N GLU A 326 -29.46 20.65 -4.44
CA GLU A 326 -29.89 19.71 -3.42
C GLU A 326 -28.79 19.48 -2.38
N SER A 327 -27.56 19.23 -2.82
CA SER A 327 -26.39 19.05 -1.94
C SER A 327 -26.15 20.28 -1.08
N ILE A 328 -26.19 21.47 -1.69
CA ILE A 328 -26.00 22.72 -0.91
C ILE A 328 -27.09 22.87 0.13
N VAL A 329 -28.35 22.62 -0.20
CA VAL A 329 -29.46 22.72 0.74
C VAL A 329 -29.30 21.68 1.87
N GLU A 330 -28.93 20.46 1.59
CA GLU A 330 -28.63 19.44 2.62
C GLU A 330 -27.52 19.92 3.56
N MET A 331 -26.44 20.52 3.01
CA MET A 331 -25.38 21.12 3.84
C MET A 331 -25.91 22.19 4.77
N LEU A 332 -26.81 23.11 4.28
CA LEU A 332 -27.39 24.15 5.12
C LEU A 332 -28.26 23.59 6.26
N TYR A 333 -28.99 22.50 6.02
CA TYR A 333 -29.73 21.82 7.07
C TYR A 333 -28.81 21.16 8.12
N ALA A 334 -27.67 20.63 7.73
CA ALA A 334 -26.69 19.98 8.60
C ALA A 334 -25.97 20.98 9.54
N LEU A 335 -25.95 22.28 9.21
CA LEU A 335 -25.31 23.31 10.04
C LEU A 335 -25.92 23.39 11.46
N LYS A 336 -25.04 23.46 12.45
CA LYS A 336 -25.45 23.70 13.85
C LYS A 336 -26.14 25.05 13.98
N ASN A 337 -27.22 25.12 14.81
CA ASN A 337 -27.84 26.40 15.15
C ASN A 337 -26.93 27.17 16.14
N LEU A 338 -26.45 28.32 15.73
CA LEU A 338 -25.53 29.19 16.48
C LEU A 338 -26.20 30.45 17.03
N LYS A 339 -27.56 30.52 17.09
CA LYS A 339 -28.27 31.67 17.67
C LYS A 339 -27.78 31.92 19.08
N GLY A 340 -27.43 33.19 19.38
CA GLY A 340 -26.89 33.60 20.67
C GLY A 340 -25.38 33.38 20.83
N GLY A 341 -24.68 32.82 19.84
CA GLY A 341 -23.23 32.64 19.80
C GLY A 341 -22.59 33.41 18.67
N SER A 342 -21.29 33.17 18.48
CA SER A 342 -20.52 33.76 17.38
C SER A 342 -20.94 33.16 16.04
N ALA A 343 -21.18 34.02 15.04
CA ALA A 343 -21.45 33.60 13.66
C ALA A 343 -20.26 32.87 13.05
N LYS A 344 -20.58 31.96 12.14
CA LYS A 344 -19.59 31.26 11.32
C LYS A 344 -19.90 31.46 9.84
N SER A 345 -18.92 31.19 8.98
CA SER A 345 -19.07 31.35 7.55
C SER A 345 -19.04 30.01 6.82
N LEU A 346 -19.91 29.88 5.83
CA LEU A 346 -19.84 28.84 4.81
C LEU A 346 -19.62 29.54 3.47
N THR A 347 -18.39 29.47 2.96
CA THR A 347 -18.04 30.06 1.69
C THR A 347 -18.31 29.07 0.56
N LEU A 348 -19.30 29.39 -0.26
CA LEU A 348 -19.76 28.57 -1.40
C LEU A 348 -19.24 29.09 -2.74
N GLY A 349 -18.87 30.38 -2.79
CA GLY A 349 -18.51 31.07 -4.03
C GLY A 349 -19.72 31.48 -4.88
N ALA A 350 -19.51 32.42 -5.78
CA ALA A 350 -20.59 33.04 -6.56
C ALA A 350 -21.41 32.03 -7.39
N THR A 351 -20.76 31.03 -7.98
CA THR A 351 -21.41 30.01 -8.81
C THR A 351 -22.45 29.20 -8.02
N ASN A 352 -22.10 28.78 -6.80
CA ASN A 352 -22.99 27.98 -5.97
C ASN A 352 -24.08 28.82 -5.29
N LEU A 353 -23.73 30.06 -4.88
CA LEU A 353 -24.71 31.00 -4.31
C LEU A 353 -25.81 31.33 -5.31
N ALA A 354 -25.48 31.50 -6.58
CA ALA A 354 -26.45 31.78 -7.64
C ALA A 354 -27.48 30.65 -7.87
N LYS A 355 -27.25 29.44 -7.35
CA LYS A 355 -28.17 28.32 -7.41
C LYS A 355 -29.26 28.37 -6.33
N LEU A 356 -29.08 29.23 -5.31
CA LEU A 356 -29.97 29.31 -4.14
C LEU A 356 -30.99 30.43 -4.27
N ASN A 357 -32.22 30.18 -3.84
CA ASN A 357 -33.23 31.23 -3.63
C ASN A 357 -33.18 31.79 -2.20
N ASN A 358 -33.89 32.89 -1.96
CA ASN A 358 -33.90 33.58 -0.65
C ASN A 358 -34.31 32.67 0.50
N SER A 359 -35.31 31.82 0.32
CA SER A 359 -35.79 30.92 1.39
C SER A 359 -34.75 29.86 1.75
N GLN A 360 -33.93 29.41 0.80
CA GLN A 360 -32.82 28.50 1.03
C GLN A 360 -31.65 29.18 1.76
N ILE A 361 -31.35 30.44 1.38
CA ILE A 361 -30.32 31.25 2.08
C ILE A 361 -30.73 31.50 3.54
N GLU A 362 -32.04 31.71 3.80
CA GLU A 362 -32.56 31.90 5.13
C GLU A 362 -32.36 30.69 6.07
N ILE A 363 -32.22 29.48 5.56
CA ILE A 363 -31.87 28.30 6.38
C ILE A 363 -30.56 28.52 7.15
N ALA A 364 -29.53 29.04 6.49
CA ALA A 364 -28.26 29.32 7.12
C ALA A 364 -28.29 30.58 8.01
N THR A 365 -28.84 31.69 7.49
CA THR A 365 -28.88 32.96 8.25
C THR A 365 -29.73 32.83 9.52
N ASN A 366 -30.83 32.07 9.49
CA ASN A 366 -31.63 31.72 10.66
C ASN A 366 -30.87 30.89 11.71
N LYS A 367 -29.79 30.24 11.34
CA LYS A 367 -28.87 29.52 12.24
C LYS A 367 -27.64 30.35 12.64
N ASN A 368 -27.59 31.65 12.30
CA ASN A 368 -26.47 32.57 12.53
C ASN A 368 -25.18 32.17 11.72
N TRP A 369 -25.39 31.77 10.47
CA TRP A 369 -24.31 31.54 9.51
C TRP A 369 -24.30 32.60 8.42
N THR A 370 -23.10 32.99 7.98
CA THR A 370 -22.90 33.86 6.82
C THR A 370 -22.54 33.01 5.61
N LEU A 371 -23.29 33.18 4.51
CA LEU A 371 -22.96 32.59 3.23
C LEU A 371 -22.17 33.60 2.38
N SER A 372 -21.12 33.19 1.70
CA SER A 372 -20.29 34.02 0.83
C SER A 372 -19.80 33.27 -0.41
#